data_2a211dca805850e699de31c7bf4431fa
#
_entry.id   2a211dca805850e699de31c7bf4431fa
#
_cell.length_a   1.000
_cell.length_b   1.000
_cell.length_c   1.000
_cell.angle_alpha   90.00
_cell.angle_beta   90.00
_cell.angle_gamma   90.00
#
_symmetry.space_group_name_H-M   'P 1'
#
loop_
_entity.id
_entity.type
_entity.pdbx_description
1 polymer ?
#
loop_
_entity_poly.entity_id
_entity_poly.type
_entity_poly.pdbx_seq_one_letter_code
_entity_poly.pdbx_strand_id
1 'polypeptide(L)'
;TQAIAMKYGWMWKIPLKDRIGAGYVYDSDYIDEKEAQKEAEEFLKIKLDIKRSISFEAGRHEKFWVNNCMSLGLSACFIEPLESTSIHMTVLQLNLLRNFVNDLNTNNKESINLFNEIVTNSMDEILYFIYLHYMTKRKDSLFWKEFKFKNKCPEKFKPVLEKIKNNNLRFFDVQITNKIIQSFGLSSYLDVCEGLGIFEKPINLKNYENLKPTIKELKKIIDNNTSIAQLHNNILI
;
A
#
# COMPACT_ATOMS: atom_id res chain seq x y z
N THR A 1 10.09 9.29 -0.58
CA THR A 1 8.94 9.01 -1.47
C THR A 1 7.74 9.81 -1.03
N GLN A 2 6.97 10.33 -1.98
CA GLN A 2 5.72 11.01 -1.75
C GLN A 2 4.62 10.28 -2.53
N ALA A 3 3.48 10.03 -1.90
CA ALA A 3 2.26 9.58 -2.56
C ALA A 3 1.29 10.78 -2.60
N ILE A 4 0.78 11.10 -3.76
CA ILE A 4 0.01 12.32 -4.02
C ILE A 4 -1.32 11.92 -4.63
N ALA A 5 -2.43 12.23 -3.94
CA ALA A 5 -3.76 11.99 -4.48
C ALA A 5 -4.04 13.01 -5.60
N MET A 6 -4.01 12.54 -6.84
CA MET A 6 -4.35 13.29 -8.04
C MET A 6 -5.87 13.29 -8.26
N LYS A 7 -6.34 13.88 -9.33
CA LYS A 7 -7.78 14.02 -9.60
C LYS A 7 -8.46 12.69 -9.92
N TYR A 8 -7.70 11.74 -10.51
CA TYR A 8 -8.23 10.46 -10.99
C TYR A 8 -7.44 9.24 -10.53
N GLY A 9 -6.67 9.38 -9.43
CA GLY A 9 -5.87 8.31 -8.85
C GLY A 9 -4.71 8.81 -8.01
N TRP A 10 -3.59 8.11 -8.05
CA TRP A 10 -2.42 8.38 -7.22
C TRP A 10 -1.15 8.56 -8.05
N MET A 11 -0.38 9.59 -7.74
CA MET A 11 0.96 9.80 -8.27
C MET A 11 1.99 9.59 -7.16
N TRP A 12 3.08 8.91 -7.49
CA TRP A 12 4.25 8.82 -6.62
C TRP A 12 5.39 9.66 -7.17
N LYS A 13 6.21 10.16 -6.26
CA LYS A 13 7.43 10.91 -6.54
C LYS A 13 8.55 10.37 -5.67
N ILE A 14 9.59 9.83 -6.29
CA ILE A 14 10.68 9.13 -5.62
C ILE A 14 11.99 9.82 -5.95
N PRO A 15 12.58 10.59 -5.01
CA PRO A 15 13.92 11.15 -5.19
C PRO A 15 14.95 10.02 -5.29
N LEU A 16 15.71 10.00 -6.36
CA LEU A 16 16.86 9.14 -6.58
C LEU A 16 18.13 9.98 -6.59
N LYS A 17 19.29 9.35 -6.65
CA LYS A 17 20.57 10.04 -6.58
C LYS A 17 20.77 11.08 -7.71
N ASP A 18 20.33 10.73 -8.91
CA ASP A 18 20.60 11.45 -10.17
C ASP A 18 19.32 11.96 -10.85
N ARG A 19 18.15 11.56 -10.36
CA ARG A 19 16.86 11.91 -10.94
C ARG A 19 15.72 11.78 -9.95
N ILE A 20 14.54 12.20 -10.36
CA ILE A 20 13.29 11.91 -9.67
C ILE A 20 12.51 10.90 -10.53
N GLY A 21 12.23 9.73 -9.95
CA GLY A 21 11.25 8.80 -10.51
C GLY A 21 9.85 9.26 -10.15
N ALA A 22 8.96 9.30 -11.12
CA ALA A 22 7.55 9.60 -10.90
C ALA A 22 6.67 8.68 -11.74
N GLY A 23 5.47 8.42 -11.26
CA GLY A 23 4.46 7.69 -11.99
C GLY A 23 3.07 8.07 -11.52
N TYR A 24 2.10 8.02 -12.41
CA TYR A 24 0.71 8.29 -12.12
C TYR A 24 -0.13 7.07 -12.48
N VAL A 25 -0.76 6.46 -11.49
CA VAL A 25 -1.81 5.45 -11.66
C VAL A 25 -3.14 6.16 -11.68
N TYR A 26 -3.89 5.99 -12.76
CA TYR A 26 -5.20 6.61 -12.94
C TYR A 26 -6.20 5.58 -13.46
N ASP A 27 -7.46 5.86 -13.25
CA ASP A 27 -8.56 5.04 -13.76
C ASP A 27 -8.93 5.51 -15.17
N SER A 28 -8.73 4.62 -16.15
CA SER A 28 -8.96 4.90 -17.57
C SER A 28 -10.43 5.10 -17.94
N ASP A 29 -11.37 4.78 -17.05
CA ASP A 29 -12.79 5.10 -17.24
C ASP A 29 -13.07 6.61 -17.11
N TYR A 30 -12.17 7.37 -16.50
CA TYR A 30 -12.36 8.80 -16.20
C TYR A 30 -11.43 9.73 -16.95
N ILE A 31 -10.27 9.25 -17.36
CA ILE A 31 -9.23 10.10 -17.99
C ILE A 31 -8.36 9.27 -18.92
N ASP A 32 -7.99 9.84 -20.07
CA ASP A 32 -7.05 9.22 -20.99
C ASP A 32 -5.58 9.53 -20.63
N GLU A 33 -4.64 8.89 -21.33
CA GLU A 33 -3.20 9.03 -21.10
C GLU A 33 -2.71 10.47 -21.30
N LYS A 34 -3.23 11.17 -22.31
CA LYS A 34 -2.81 12.54 -22.64
C LYS A 34 -3.30 13.54 -21.58
N GLU A 35 -4.52 13.36 -21.13
CA GLU A 35 -5.10 14.17 -20.06
C GLU A 35 -4.41 13.90 -18.72
N ALA A 36 -4.08 12.63 -18.43
CA ALA A 36 -3.32 12.24 -17.23
C ALA A 36 -1.91 12.84 -17.25
N GLN A 37 -1.22 12.80 -18.39
CA GLN A 37 0.08 13.46 -18.56
C GLN A 37 -0.04 14.98 -18.34
N LYS A 38 -1.03 15.61 -18.93
CA LYS A 38 -1.27 17.06 -18.77
C LYS A 38 -1.51 17.43 -17.32
N GLU A 39 -2.36 16.70 -16.61
CA GLU A 39 -2.61 16.92 -15.19
C GLU A 39 -1.31 16.80 -14.35
N ALA A 40 -0.51 15.76 -14.62
CA ALA A 40 0.77 15.55 -13.94
C ALA A 40 1.77 16.69 -14.24
N GLU A 41 1.86 17.15 -15.48
CA GLU A 41 2.72 18.27 -15.89
C GLU A 41 2.30 19.58 -15.23
N GLU A 42 1.00 19.86 -15.17
CA GLU A 42 0.44 21.04 -14.50
C GLU A 42 0.75 21.01 -12.99
N PHE A 43 0.59 19.86 -12.36
CA PHE A 43 0.89 19.68 -10.93
C PHE A 43 2.39 19.85 -10.63
N LEU A 44 3.24 19.21 -11.41
CA LEU A 44 4.69 19.24 -11.21
C LEU A 44 5.34 20.52 -11.73
N LYS A 45 4.64 21.29 -12.54
CA LYS A 45 5.12 22.51 -13.25
C LYS A 45 6.34 22.26 -14.14
N ILE A 46 6.41 21.08 -14.73
CA ILE A 46 7.46 20.67 -15.66
C ILE A 46 6.85 19.86 -16.81
N LYS A 47 7.55 19.83 -17.94
CA LYS A 47 7.22 18.89 -19.01
C LYS A 47 7.75 17.51 -18.67
N LEU A 48 6.94 16.46 -18.94
CA LEU A 48 7.29 15.09 -18.65
C LEU A 48 7.70 14.36 -19.95
N ASP A 49 8.80 13.65 -19.86
CA ASP A 49 9.20 12.69 -20.88
C ASP A 49 8.71 11.30 -20.43
N ILE A 50 7.56 10.89 -20.96
CA ILE A 50 6.91 9.63 -20.60
C ILE A 50 7.75 8.47 -21.13
N LYS A 51 8.36 7.73 -20.23
CA LYS A 51 9.23 6.59 -20.57
C LYS A 51 8.42 5.33 -20.87
N ARG A 52 7.28 5.15 -20.21
CA ARG A 52 6.45 3.96 -20.35
C ARG A 52 5.02 4.23 -19.90
N SER A 53 4.07 3.71 -20.67
CA SER A 53 2.66 3.59 -20.30
C SER A 53 2.31 2.10 -20.19
N ILE A 54 1.57 1.72 -19.17
CA ILE A 54 1.20 0.32 -18.91
C ILE A 54 -0.27 0.28 -18.50
N SER A 55 -1.06 -0.44 -19.28
CA SER A 55 -2.41 -0.82 -18.87
C SER A 55 -2.37 -2.13 -18.09
N PHE A 56 -3.11 -2.22 -17.00
CA PHE A 56 -3.21 -3.42 -16.19
C PHE A 56 -4.58 -3.57 -15.56
N GLU A 57 -4.95 -4.79 -15.26
CA GLU A 57 -6.08 -5.12 -14.39
C GLU A 57 -5.54 -5.62 -13.05
N ALA A 58 -6.03 -5.03 -11.97
CA ALA A 58 -5.69 -5.50 -10.63
C ALA A 58 -6.30 -6.87 -10.37
N GLY A 59 -5.50 -7.79 -9.86
CA GLY A 59 -6.00 -9.12 -9.56
C GLY A 59 -4.96 -10.08 -9.00
N ARG A 60 -5.42 -11.25 -8.62
CA ARG A 60 -4.59 -12.37 -8.17
C ARG A 60 -5.19 -13.69 -8.62
N HIS A 61 -4.37 -14.72 -8.69
CA HIS A 61 -4.88 -16.07 -8.84
C HIS A 61 -5.67 -16.49 -7.59
N GLU A 62 -6.68 -17.34 -7.79
CA GLU A 62 -7.40 -17.97 -6.70
C GLU A 62 -6.49 -18.91 -5.88
N LYS A 63 -5.58 -19.61 -6.58
CA LYS A 63 -4.58 -20.49 -6.00
C LYS A 63 -3.21 -20.19 -6.59
N PHE A 64 -2.23 -20.05 -5.76
CA PHE A 64 -0.84 -19.74 -6.13
C PHE A 64 -0.02 -21.02 -6.39
N TRP A 65 -0.35 -22.12 -5.72
CA TRP A 65 0.26 -23.41 -5.91
C TRP A 65 -0.80 -24.45 -6.25
N VAL A 66 -0.66 -25.05 -7.44
CA VAL A 66 -1.56 -26.08 -7.96
C VAL A 66 -0.70 -27.23 -8.51
N ASN A 67 -0.85 -28.44 -7.97
CA ASN A 67 -0.04 -29.60 -8.33
C ASN A 67 1.46 -29.30 -8.26
N ASN A 68 2.16 -29.38 -9.39
CA ASN A 68 3.59 -29.09 -9.55
C ASN A 68 3.88 -27.69 -10.10
N CYS A 69 2.89 -26.81 -10.15
CA CYS A 69 3.03 -25.45 -10.67
C CYS A 69 2.78 -24.42 -9.57
N MET A 70 3.65 -23.41 -9.47
CA MET A 70 3.54 -22.32 -8.53
C MET A 70 3.74 -21.00 -9.24
N SER A 71 2.82 -20.04 -9.01
CA SER A 71 2.93 -18.66 -9.47
C SER A 71 3.55 -17.79 -8.37
N LEU A 72 4.54 -16.97 -8.74
CA LEU A 72 5.25 -16.08 -7.82
C LEU A 72 5.34 -14.67 -8.40
N GLY A 73 5.41 -13.67 -7.51
CA GLY A 73 5.58 -12.27 -7.90
C GLY A 73 4.45 -11.76 -8.79
N LEU A 74 4.77 -11.03 -9.85
CA LEU A 74 3.77 -10.43 -10.75
C LEU A 74 2.95 -11.45 -11.52
N SER A 75 3.45 -12.69 -11.71
CA SER A 75 2.65 -13.76 -12.30
C SER A 75 1.59 -14.30 -11.34
N ALA A 76 1.69 -13.99 -10.06
CA ALA A 76 0.78 -14.45 -9.02
C ALA A 76 -0.30 -13.42 -8.70
N CYS A 77 0.11 -12.17 -8.58
CA CYS A 77 -0.74 -11.06 -8.15
C CYS A 77 -0.15 -9.73 -8.58
N PHE A 78 -1.01 -8.82 -8.96
CA PHE A 78 -0.69 -7.41 -9.07
C PHE A 78 -1.93 -6.59 -8.67
N ILE A 79 -1.80 -5.72 -7.68
CA ILE A 79 -2.90 -4.83 -7.27
C ILE A 79 -2.69 -3.48 -7.94
N GLU A 80 -1.70 -2.74 -7.48
CA GLU A 80 -1.26 -1.48 -8.07
C GLU A 80 0.10 -1.07 -7.47
N PRO A 81 0.79 -0.07 -8.06
CA PRO A 81 2.12 0.35 -7.57
C PRO A 81 2.10 1.19 -6.30
N LEU A 82 0.96 1.66 -5.79
CA LEU A 82 0.87 2.69 -4.74
C LEU A 82 1.76 2.31 -3.55
N GLU A 83 1.81 1.29 -2.93
CA GLU A 83 2.67 0.96 -1.78
C GLU A 83 3.91 0.13 -2.16
N SER A 84 4.21 0.00 -3.46
CA SER A 84 5.39 -0.73 -3.98
C SER A 84 5.49 -2.18 -3.48
N THR A 85 4.36 -2.84 -3.27
CA THR A 85 4.27 -4.13 -2.58
C THR A 85 4.71 -5.32 -3.41
N SER A 86 4.84 -5.18 -4.74
CA SER A 86 5.12 -6.31 -5.64
C SER A 86 6.44 -7.02 -5.34
N ILE A 87 7.53 -6.28 -5.08
CA ILE A 87 8.83 -6.86 -4.73
C ILE A 87 8.75 -7.49 -3.33
N HIS A 88 8.13 -6.79 -2.38
CA HIS A 88 7.92 -7.31 -1.03
C HIS A 88 7.20 -8.65 -1.04
N MET A 89 6.09 -8.75 -1.79
CA MET A 89 5.33 -9.99 -1.92
C MET A 89 6.11 -11.12 -2.60
N THR A 90 6.92 -10.80 -3.59
CA THR A 90 7.81 -11.79 -4.21
C THR A 90 8.78 -12.37 -3.19
N VAL A 91 9.45 -11.51 -2.41
CA VAL A 91 10.38 -11.93 -1.35
C VAL A 91 9.68 -12.74 -0.27
N LEU A 92 8.47 -12.32 0.13
CA LEU A 92 7.64 -13.03 1.09
C LEU A 92 7.29 -14.45 0.60
N GLN A 93 6.81 -14.57 -0.64
CA GLN A 93 6.50 -15.86 -1.24
C GLN A 93 7.73 -16.79 -1.31
N LEU A 94 8.91 -16.25 -1.69
CA LEU A 94 10.15 -17.01 -1.74
C LEU A 94 10.60 -17.46 -0.35
N ASN A 95 10.49 -16.61 0.67
CA ASN A 95 10.81 -16.98 2.05
C ASN A 95 9.84 -18.04 2.58
N LEU A 96 8.57 -17.90 2.27
CA LEU A 96 7.56 -18.90 2.64
C LEU A 96 7.85 -20.24 1.95
N LEU A 97 8.17 -20.21 0.65
CA LEU A 97 8.47 -21.40 -0.14
C LEU A 97 9.61 -22.25 0.47
N ARG A 98 10.61 -21.62 1.09
CA ARG A 98 11.70 -22.34 1.77
C ARG A 98 11.19 -23.33 2.82
N ASN A 99 10.06 -23.04 3.46
CA ASN A 99 9.48 -23.94 4.47
C ASN A 99 8.78 -25.15 3.84
N PHE A 100 8.49 -25.10 2.55
CA PHE A 100 7.78 -26.13 1.80
C PHE A 100 8.66 -26.84 0.75
N VAL A 101 9.97 -26.59 0.77
CA VAL A 101 10.88 -27.12 -0.27
C VAL A 101 10.85 -28.65 -0.35
N ASN A 102 10.71 -29.33 0.78
CA ASN A 102 10.65 -30.80 0.86
C ASN A 102 9.32 -31.37 0.30
N ASP A 103 8.29 -30.54 0.21
CA ASP A 103 6.95 -30.93 -0.23
C ASP A 103 6.71 -30.66 -1.73
N LEU A 104 7.63 -29.95 -2.40
CA LEU A 104 7.47 -29.54 -3.79
C LEU A 104 7.24 -30.72 -4.76
N ASN A 105 7.87 -31.87 -4.48
CA ASN A 105 7.78 -33.04 -5.35
C ASN A 105 6.82 -34.13 -4.81
N THR A 106 6.17 -33.90 -3.67
CA THR A 106 5.34 -34.90 -3.01
C THR A 106 3.86 -34.73 -3.28
N ASN A 107 3.47 -33.61 -3.90
CA ASN A 107 2.07 -33.21 -4.07
C ASN A 107 1.28 -33.23 -2.75
N ASN A 108 1.94 -32.84 -1.65
CA ASN A 108 1.35 -32.79 -0.32
C ASN A 108 0.24 -31.72 -0.29
N LYS A 109 -1.01 -32.20 -0.22
CA LYS A 109 -2.20 -31.33 -0.27
C LYS A 109 -2.28 -30.38 0.93
N GLU A 110 -1.81 -30.79 2.09
CA GLU A 110 -1.82 -29.95 3.30
C GLU A 110 -0.86 -28.77 3.13
N SER A 111 0.36 -29.01 2.68
CA SER A 111 1.35 -27.99 2.39
C SER A 111 0.87 -27.03 1.29
N ILE A 112 0.30 -27.55 0.21
CA ILE A 112 -0.28 -26.76 -0.87
C ILE A 112 -1.39 -25.85 -0.34
N ASN A 113 -2.31 -26.38 0.44
CA ASN A 113 -3.43 -25.60 1.00
C ASN A 113 -2.93 -24.52 1.97
N LEU A 114 -1.99 -24.87 2.85
CA LEU A 114 -1.42 -23.93 3.82
C LEU A 114 -0.67 -22.78 3.13
N PHE A 115 0.17 -23.10 2.12
CA PHE A 115 0.85 -22.08 1.32
C PHE A 115 -0.16 -21.14 0.66
N ASN A 116 -1.16 -21.68 -0.03
CA ASN A 116 -2.20 -20.91 -0.70
C ASN A 116 -2.96 -20.02 0.29
N GLU A 117 -3.30 -20.54 1.46
CA GLU A 117 -4.03 -19.78 2.49
C GLU A 117 -3.19 -18.61 3.02
N ILE A 118 -1.92 -18.82 3.36
CA ILE A 118 -1.03 -17.77 3.86
C ILE A 118 -0.83 -16.68 2.82
N VAL A 119 -0.53 -17.06 1.57
CA VAL A 119 -0.31 -16.07 0.49
C VAL A 119 -1.59 -15.30 0.20
N THR A 120 -2.74 -15.97 0.13
CA THR A 120 -4.04 -15.33 -0.07
C THR A 120 -4.32 -14.28 1.00
N ASN A 121 -4.18 -14.66 2.27
CA ASN A 121 -4.46 -13.74 3.38
C ASN A 121 -3.50 -12.54 3.39
N SER A 122 -2.22 -12.76 3.05
CA SER A 122 -1.24 -11.68 2.96
C SER A 122 -1.52 -10.72 1.81
N MET A 123 -2.00 -11.24 0.66
CA MET A 123 -2.45 -10.41 -0.47
C MET A 123 -3.71 -9.62 -0.13
N ASP A 124 -4.66 -10.25 0.56
CA ASP A 124 -5.90 -9.57 1.00
C ASP A 124 -5.58 -8.44 2.00
N GLU A 125 -4.62 -8.62 2.89
CA GLU A 125 -4.15 -7.56 3.80
C GLU A 125 -3.58 -6.36 3.03
N ILE A 126 -2.75 -6.60 2.03
CA ILE A 126 -2.22 -5.54 1.17
C ILE A 126 -3.35 -4.83 0.42
N LEU A 127 -4.30 -5.58 -0.13
CA LEU A 127 -5.47 -5.01 -0.79
C LEU A 127 -6.26 -4.08 0.15
N TYR A 128 -6.45 -4.48 1.41
CA TYR A 128 -7.17 -3.65 2.39
C TYR A 128 -6.42 -2.37 2.72
N PHE A 129 -5.11 -2.47 2.86
CA PHE A 129 -4.27 -1.30 3.10
C PHE A 129 -4.28 -0.33 1.91
N ILE A 130 -4.19 -0.84 0.67
CA ILE A 130 -4.34 -0.02 -0.53
C ILE A 130 -5.75 0.58 -0.62
N TYR A 131 -6.80 -0.22 -0.39
CA TYR A 131 -8.19 0.27 -0.37
C TYR A 131 -8.37 1.44 0.60
N LEU A 132 -7.69 1.40 1.75
CA LEU A 132 -7.73 2.48 2.75
C LEU A 132 -7.29 3.83 2.15
N HIS A 133 -6.28 3.86 1.28
CA HIS A 133 -5.80 5.08 0.63
C HIS A 133 -6.87 5.75 -0.23
N TYR A 134 -7.82 4.99 -0.73
CA TYR A 134 -8.95 5.54 -1.52
C TYR A 134 -10.13 6.00 -0.67
N MET A 135 -10.08 5.82 0.65
CA MET A 135 -11.13 6.25 1.59
C MET A 135 -11.07 7.73 1.94
N THR A 136 -10.57 8.57 1.04
CA THR A 136 -10.45 10.01 1.23
C THR A 136 -11.81 10.69 1.38
N LYS A 137 -11.81 11.92 1.94
CA LYS A 137 -13.00 12.80 1.97
C LYS A 137 -13.12 13.66 0.70
N ARG A 138 -12.24 13.46 -0.28
CA ARG A 138 -12.25 14.23 -1.54
C ARG A 138 -13.54 14.03 -2.33
N LYS A 139 -13.99 15.12 -2.95
CA LYS A 139 -15.19 15.17 -3.82
C LYS A 139 -14.97 16.08 -5.02
N ASP A 140 -13.74 16.43 -5.31
CA ASP A 140 -13.34 17.38 -6.34
C ASP A 140 -13.32 16.80 -7.76
N SER A 141 -13.46 15.48 -7.88
CA SER A 141 -13.63 14.78 -9.15
C SER A 141 -14.76 13.76 -9.10
N LEU A 142 -15.19 13.31 -10.27
CA LEU A 142 -16.17 12.24 -10.39
C LEU A 142 -15.59 10.92 -9.85
N PHE A 143 -14.31 10.63 -10.16
CA PHE A 143 -13.58 9.48 -9.65
C PHE A 143 -13.68 9.37 -8.12
N TRP A 144 -13.31 10.42 -7.35
CA TRP A 144 -13.35 10.38 -5.89
C TRP A 144 -14.78 10.30 -5.32
N LYS A 145 -15.77 10.87 -6.03
CA LYS A 145 -17.18 10.76 -5.62
C LYS A 145 -17.70 9.34 -5.78
N GLU A 146 -17.34 8.69 -6.88
CA GLU A 146 -17.89 7.39 -7.27
C GLU A 146 -17.10 6.21 -6.72
N PHE A 147 -15.83 6.38 -6.36
CA PHE A 147 -14.96 5.28 -5.94
C PHE A 147 -15.62 4.35 -4.91
N LYS A 148 -16.22 4.90 -3.88
CA LYS A 148 -16.86 4.14 -2.79
C LYS A 148 -18.11 3.38 -3.22
N PHE A 149 -18.78 3.83 -4.29
CA PHE A 149 -19.97 3.17 -4.84
C PHE A 149 -19.58 2.06 -5.82
N LYS A 150 -18.57 2.32 -6.67
CA LYS A 150 -18.07 1.34 -7.65
C LYS A 150 -17.24 0.24 -6.96
N ASN A 151 -16.42 0.59 -5.99
CA ASN A 151 -15.52 -0.32 -5.30
C ASN A 151 -16.05 -0.62 -3.89
N LYS A 152 -16.75 -1.73 -3.75
CA LYS A 152 -17.31 -2.15 -2.45
C LYS A 152 -16.16 -2.47 -1.47
N CYS A 153 -16.30 -1.99 -0.24
CA CYS A 153 -15.39 -2.36 0.84
C CYS A 153 -15.37 -3.89 1.01
N PRO A 154 -14.18 -4.51 1.00
CA PRO A 154 -14.07 -5.94 1.25
C PRO A 154 -14.71 -6.33 2.58
N GLU A 155 -15.51 -7.41 2.58
CA GLU A 155 -16.30 -7.81 3.76
C GLU A 155 -15.44 -8.01 5.01
N LYS A 156 -14.28 -8.66 4.87
CA LYS A 156 -13.35 -8.89 5.98
C LYS A 156 -12.72 -7.60 6.51
N PHE A 157 -12.67 -6.55 5.69
CA PHE A 157 -12.09 -5.26 6.09
C PHE A 157 -13.09 -4.33 6.78
N LYS A 158 -14.39 -4.52 6.58
CA LYS A 158 -15.43 -3.67 7.19
C LYS A 158 -15.28 -3.49 8.71
N PRO A 159 -15.07 -4.56 9.51
CA PRO A 159 -14.89 -4.42 10.96
C PRO A 159 -13.65 -3.59 11.33
N VAL A 160 -12.57 -3.74 10.57
CA VAL A 160 -11.33 -2.97 10.77
C VAL A 160 -11.58 -1.49 10.45
N LEU A 161 -12.26 -1.21 9.35
CA LEU A 161 -12.61 0.15 8.94
C LEU A 161 -13.50 0.87 9.97
N GLU A 162 -14.47 0.17 10.57
CA GLU A 162 -15.30 0.73 11.64
C GLU A 162 -14.49 1.05 12.91
N LYS A 163 -13.52 0.22 13.25
CA LYS A 163 -12.60 0.51 14.36
C LYS A 163 -11.72 1.70 14.07
N ILE A 164 -11.23 1.84 12.83
CA ILE A 164 -10.47 3.00 12.36
C ILE A 164 -11.31 4.27 12.53
N LYS A 165 -12.52 4.33 11.98
CA LYS A 165 -13.41 5.51 12.07
C LYS A 165 -13.66 5.94 13.51
N ASN A 166 -13.84 4.98 14.40
CA ASN A 166 -14.09 5.22 15.81
C ASN A 166 -12.81 5.46 16.63
N ASN A 167 -11.65 5.51 15.97
CA ASN A 167 -10.34 5.65 16.62
C ASN A 167 -10.11 4.60 17.73
N ASN A 168 -10.48 3.36 17.44
CA ASN A 168 -10.39 2.23 18.38
C ASN A 168 -9.64 1.03 17.74
N LEU A 169 -8.73 1.32 16.80
CA LEU A 169 -7.91 0.30 16.15
C LEU A 169 -6.80 -0.15 17.09
N ARG A 170 -6.63 -1.48 17.24
CA ARG A 170 -5.59 -2.09 18.06
C ARG A 170 -4.68 -2.94 17.21
N PHE A 171 -3.51 -3.26 17.73
CA PHE A 171 -2.51 -4.09 17.05
C PHE A 171 -3.09 -5.39 16.47
N PHE A 172 -3.92 -6.09 17.25
CA PHE A 172 -4.51 -7.36 16.81
C PHE A 172 -5.65 -7.21 15.79
N ASP A 173 -6.18 -6.02 15.63
CA ASP A 173 -7.29 -5.76 14.71
C ASP A 173 -6.85 -5.74 13.26
N VAL A 174 -5.57 -5.43 13.00
CA VAL A 174 -4.97 -5.46 11.67
C VAL A 174 -4.46 -6.87 11.30
N GLN A 175 -4.34 -7.76 12.26
CA GLN A 175 -4.07 -9.18 12.03
C GLN A 175 -5.39 -9.92 11.76
N ILE A 176 -5.77 -10.04 10.50
CA ILE A 176 -7.07 -10.60 10.11
C ILE A 176 -7.17 -12.10 10.35
N THR A 177 -6.04 -12.81 10.37
CA THR A 177 -5.95 -14.24 10.67
C THR A 177 -4.59 -14.57 11.28
N ASN A 178 -4.48 -15.73 11.97
CA ASN A 178 -3.20 -16.25 12.46
C ASN A 178 -2.29 -16.79 11.34
N LYS A 179 -2.82 -16.91 10.11
CA LYS A 179 -2.12 -17.41 8.94
C LYS A 179 -1.91 -16.28 7.93
N ILE A 180 -1.17 -15.27 8.36
CA ILE A 180 -0.84 -14.09 7.56
C ILE A 180 0.61 -13.72 7.83
N ILE A 181 1.31 -13.30 6.80
CA ILE A 181 2.56 -12.56 6.96
C ILE A 181 2.21 -11.09 6.78
N GLN A 182 2.18 -10.37 7.88
CA GLN A 182 1.75 -8.99 7.91
C GLN A 182 2.76 -8.08 7.22
N SER A 183 2.28 -7.29 6.26
CA SER A 183 3.09 -6.32 5.51
C SER A 183 3.06 -4.93 6.14
N PHE A 184 1.93 -4.53 6.72
CA PHE A 184 1.72 -3.21 7.31
C PHE A 184 1.34 -3.31 8.79
N GLY A 185 2.09 -2.60 9.63
CA GLY A 185 1.81 -2.54 11.07
C GLY A 185 0.72 -1.53 11.42
N LEU A 186 0.31 -1.53 12.68
CA LEU A 186 -0.68 -0.58 13.20
C LEU A 186 -0.29 0.88 12.94
N SER A 187 0.99 1.24 13.07
CA SER A 187 1.48 2.60 12.79
C SER A 187 1.18 3.03 11.36
N SER A 188 1.43 2.15 10.37
CA SER A 188 1.15 2.44 8.97
C SER A 188 -0.33 2.75 8.73
N TYR A 189 -1.23 1.96 9.34
CA TYR A 189 -2.67 2.24 9.27
C TYR A 189 -3.04 3.59 9.90
N LEU A 190 -2.47 3.91 11.06
CA LEU A 190 -2.75 5.17 11.75
C LEU A 190 -2.23 6.37 10.96
N ASP A 191 -1.01 6.30 10.44
CA ASP A 191 -0.38 7.38 9.66
C ASP A 191 -1.20 7.68 8.39
N VAL A 192 -1.61 6.65 7.66
CA VAL A 192 -2.46 6.80 6.46
C VAL A 192 -3.82 7.39 6.83
N CYS A 193 -4.45 6.90 7.90
CA CYS A 193 -5.76 7.38 8.34
C CYS A 193 -5.72 8.84 8.79
N GLU A 194 -4.65 9.26 9.46
CA GLU A 194 -4.44 10.64 9.86
C GLU A 194 -4.26 11.54 8.64
N GLY A 195 -3.37 11.14 7.72
CA GLY A 195 -3.13 11.88 6.48
C GLY A 195 -4.37 12.05 5.59
N LEU A 196 -5.27 11.06 5.59
CA LEU A 196 -6.53 11.10 4.85
C LEU A 196 -7.70 11.74 5.62
N GLY A 197 -7.50 12.07 6.89
CA GLY A 197 -8.56 12.62 7.75
C GLY A 197 -9.74 11.68 7.94
N ILE A 198 -9.50 10.37 8.01
CA ILE A 198 -10.56 9.34 8.10
C ILE A 198 -11.19 9.30 9.49
N PHE A 199 -10.44 9.65 10.54
CA PHE A 199 -10.94 9.60 11.89
C PHE A 199 -12.17 10.50 12.09
N GLU A 200 -13.26 9.92 12.57
CA GLU A 200 -14.49 10.65 12.93
C GLU A 200 -14.41 11.23 14.35
N LYS A 201 -13.57 10.65 15.19
CA LYS A 201 -13.31 11.09 16.56
C LYS A 201 -11.85 11.49 16.70
N PRO A 202 -11.54 12.53 17.52
CA PRO A 202 -10.16 12.89 17.78
C PRO A 202 -9.41 11.71 18.41
N ILE A 203 -8.13 11.58 18.06
CA ILE A 203 -7.26 10.56 18.66
C ILE A 203 -7.26 10.77 20.17
N ASN A 204 -7.68 9.77 20.92
CA ASN A 204 -7.62 9.82 22.38
C ASN A 204 -6.16 9.63 22.83
N LEU A 205 -5.45 10.75 22.94
CA LEU A 205 -4.04 10.77 23.33
C LEU A 205 -3.77 10.15 24.72
N LYS A 206 -4.81 10.00 25.56
CA LYS A 206 -4.65 9.31 26.84
C LYS A 206 -4.20 7.85 26.68
N ASN A 207 -4.60 7.19 25.61
CA ASN A 207 -4.14 5.83 25.31
C ASN A 207 -2.67 5.78 24.85
N TYR A 208 -2.08 6.94 24.55
CA TYR A 208 -0.70 7.10 24.07
C TYR A 208 0.19 7.83 25.10
N GLU A 209 -0.28 8.06 26.33
CA GLU A 209 0.53 8.73 27.36
C GLU A 209 1.84 7.98 27.63
N ASN A 210 1.82 6.67 27.56
CA ASN A 210 3.01 5.82 27.69
C ASN A 210 4.00 5.97 26.50
N LEU A 211 3.57 6.56 25.37
CA LEU A 211 4.42 6.80 24.20
C LEU A 211 4.99 8.23 24.15
N LYS A 212 4.62 9.11 25.08
CA LYS A 212 5.16 10.49 25.14
C LYS A 212 6.71 10.54 25.15
N PRO A 213 7.42 9.67 25.89
CA PRO A 213 8.87 9.60 25.83
C PRO A 213 9.38 9.24 24.43
N THR A 214 8.75 8.23 23.81
CA THR A 214 9.10 7.73 22.47
C THR A 214 8.82 8.78 21.39
N ILE A 215 7.72 9.52 21.47
CA ILE A 215 7.40 10.63 20.55
C ILE A 215 8.44 11.75 20.69
N LYS A 216 8.89 12.06 21.91
CA LYS A 216 9.93 13.06 22.15
C LYS A 216 11.29 12.63 21.59
N GLU A 217 11.64 11.35 21.69
CA GLU A 217 12.82 10.76 21.06
C GLU A 217 12.72 10.74 19.55
N LEU A 218 11.58 10.35 18.98
CA LEU A 218 11.32 10.37 17.55
C LEU A 218 11.40 11.80 16.98
N LYS A 219 10.86 12.80 17.69
CA LYS A 219 11.05 14.22 17.29
C LYS A 219 12.52 14.60 17.24
N LYS A 220 13.31 14.22 18.25
CA LYS A 220 14.78 14.47 18.22
C LYS A 220 15.47 13.78 17.06
N ILE A 221 15.05 12.54 16.71
CA ILE A 221 15.58 11.80 15.56
C ILE A 221 15.17 12.48 14.25
N ILE A 222 13.94 12.95 14.13
CA ILE A 222 13.43 13.68 12.96
C ILE A 222 14.18 15.00 12.82
N ASP A 223 14.33 15.77 13.90
CA ASP A 223 15.07 17.04 13.90
C ASP A 223 16.55 16.82 13.55
N ASN A 224 17.16 15.74 14.06
CA ASN A 224 18.54 15.35 13.69
C ASN A 224 18.64 14.84 12.24
N ASN A 225 17.65 14.09 11.75
CA ASN A 225 17.62 13.62 10.37
C ASN A 225 17.29 14.73 9.37
N THR A 226 16.56 15.77 9.77
CA THR A 226 16.38 16.97 8.95
C THR A 226 17.70 17.68 8.72
N SER A 227 18.58 17.70 9.74
CA SER A 227 19.95 18.20 9.58
C SER A 227 20.84 17.30 8.70
N ILE A 228 20.63 15.98 8.71
CA ILE A 228 21.31 15.02 7.82
C ILE A 228 20.80 15.17 6.38
N ALA A 229 19.50 15.38 6.16
CA ALA A 229 18.94 15.66 4.84
C ALA A 229 19.42 17.00 4.27
N GLN A 230 19.62 18.01 5.12
CA GLN A 230 20.27 19.27 4.73
C GLN A 230 21.75 19.09 4.40
N LEU A 231 22.48 18.24 5.14
CA LEU A 231 23.85 17.84 4.81
C LEU A 231 23.93 17.07 3.49
N HIS A 232 22.97 16.20 3.20
CA HIS A 232 22.90 15.49 1.91
C HIS A 232 22.63 16.44 0.74
N ASN A 233 21.79 17.45 0.93
CA ASN A 233 21.55 18.48 -0.09
C ASN A 233 22.79 19.39 -0.31
N ASN A 234 23.64 19.55 0.68
CA ASN A 234 24.91 20.29 0.57
C ASN A 234 26.07 19.46 -0.02
N ILE A 235 25.91 18.14 -0.12
CA ILE A 235 26.91 17.23 -0.76
C ILE A 235 26.58 16.99 -2.25
N LEU A 236 25.41 17.42 -2.73
CA LEU A 236 24.92 17.23 -4.10
C LEU A 236 24.99 18.51 -4.96
N ILE A 237 25.82 19.48 -4.58
CA ILE A 237 26.18 20.64 -5.42
C ILE A 237 27.56 20.40 -6.04
#